data_1507805c404f22324139a3ead8c70488
#
_entry.id   1507805c404f22324139a3ead8c70488
#
_cell.length_a   1.000
_cell.length_b   1.000
_cell.length_c   1.000
_cell.angle_alpha   90.00
_cell.angle_beta   90.00
_cell.angle_gamma   90.00
#
_symmetry.space_group_name_H-M   'P 1'
#
loop_
_entity.id
_entity.type
_entity.pdbx_description
1 polymer ?
#
loop_
_entity_poly.entity_id
_entity_poly.type
_entity_poly.pdbx_seq_one_letter_code
_entity_poly.pdbx_strand_id
1 'polypeptide(L)'
;MDENKKKALEAALTQIKKDYGAGSVMRLGEASEINVETMSSGSIGLDMALGGGIPRGRIIEIYGPESSGKTTLALHMIAEIQKNGGIAGFIDAEHALDPIYAKNIGVDIDNLYISQPDCGEQALEIAETMIRSGAIDLIVVDSVAALVPKAELDGDMGDSHVGLQARLMSQALRKLTAVVAKTKCSIVFINQLREKVGVMFGCLHGNTIIPLTDGRAFPIRKIVEDQIQGSVWSYNETSHNFEKK
;
A
#
# COMPACT_ATOMS: atom_id res chain seq x y z
N MET A 1 -9.53 -25.47 -30.35
CA MET A 1 -9.31 -24.02 -30.61
C MET A 1 -9.25 -23.86 -32.12
N ASP A 2 -10.01 -22.93 -32.68
CA ASP A 2 -10.10 -22.68 -34.12
C ASP A 2 -8.73 -22.35 -34.68
N GLU A 3 -8.30 -23.08 -35.73
CA GLU A 3 -6.95 -22.98 -36.31
C GLU A 3 -6.71 -21.58 -36.92
N ASN A 4 -7.76 -20.93 -37.41
CA ASN A 4 -7.70 -19.56 -37.91
C ASN A 4 -7.45 -18.54 -36.78
N LYS A 5 -8.01 -18.76 -35.60
CA LYS A 5 -7.76 -17.91 -34.42
C LYS A 5 -6.33 -18.06 -33.91
N LYS A 6 -5.78 -19.28 -34.00
CA LYS A 6 -4.39 -19.55 -33.59
C LYS A 6 -3.41 -18.82 -34.49
N LYS A 7 -3.58 -18.92 -35.84
CA LYS A 7 -2.74 -18.22 -36.81
C LYS A 7 -2.83 -16.69 -36.67
N ALA A 8 -4.01 -16.16 -36.46
CA ALA A 8 -4.21 -14.72 -36.25
C ALA A 8 -3.50 -14.24 -34.97
N LEU A 9 -3.54 -15.01 -33.88
CA LEU A 9 -2.86 -14.71 -32.63
C LEU A 9 -1.32 -14.76 -32.80
N GLU A 10 -0.79 -15.79 -33.48
CA GLU A 10 0.65 -15.91 -33.76
C GLU A 10 1.17 -14.74 -34.60
N ALA A 11 0.41 -14.30 -35.60
CA ALA A 11 0.77 -13.13 -36.39
C ALA A 11 0.80 -11.84 -35.54
N ALA A 12 -0.21 -11.63 -34.67
CA ALA A 12 -0.26 -10.50 -33.76
C ALA A 12 0.91 -10.50 -32.76
N LEU A 13 1.23 -11.68 -32.16
CA LEU A 13 2.35 -11.83 -31.25
C LEU A 13 3.69 -11.54 -31.93
N THR A 14 3.85 -11.98 -33.17
CA THR A 14 5.06 -11.70 -33.98
C THR A 14 5.21 -10.19 -34.23
N GLN A 15 4.12 -9.52 -34.59
CA GLN A 15 4.12 -8.08 -34.77
C GLN A 15 4.48 -7.33 -33.49
N ILE A 16 3.86 -7.70 -32.36
CA ILE A 16 4.15 -7.07 -31.07
C ILE A 16 5.62 -7.26 -30.68
N LYS A 17 6.18 -8.47 -30.84
CA LYS A 17 7.61 -8.73 -30.56
C LYS A 17 8.54 -7.91 -31.44
N LYS A 18 8.15 -7.64 -32.69
CA LYS A 18 8.91 -6.81 -33.62
C LYS A 18 8.88 -5.34 -33.22
N ASP A 19 7.73 -4.83 -32.81
CA ASP A 19 7.52 -3.41 -32.53
C ASP A 19 8.00 -3.02 -31.12
N TYR A 20 7.86 -3.92 -30.13
CA TYR A 20 8.10 -3.64 -28.71
C TYR A 20 9.20 -4.51 -28.07
N GLY A 21 9.80 -5.43 -28.81
CA GLY A 21 10.87 -6.31 -28.34
C GLY A 21 10.39 -7.71 -27.90
N ALA A 22 11.32 -8.67 -27.85
CA ALA A 22 11.03 -10.10 -27.66
C ALA A 22 10.35 -10.44 -26.33
N GLY A 23 10.53 -9.60 -25.29
CA GLY A 23 9.94 -9.79 -23.95
C GLY A 23 8.60 -9.10 -23.73
N SER A 24 8.05 -8.40 -24.73
CA SER A 24 6.83 -7.60 -24.61
C SER A 24 5.56 -8.41 -24.36
N VAL A 25 5.50 -9.65 -24.83
CA VAL A 25 4.41 -10.60 -24.59
C VAL A 25 4.99 -12.00 -24.42
N MET A 26 4.59 -12.68 -23.33
CA MET A 26 4.94 -14.06 -23.04
C MET A 26 3.73 -14.80 -22.44
N ARG A 27 3.71 -16.11 -22.53
CA ARG A 27 2.72 -16.90 -21.79
C ARG A 27 3.15 -17.01 -20.34
N LEU A 28 2.21 -16.86 -19.41
CA LEU A 28 2.51 -16.92 -17.97
C LEU A 28 3.20 -18.24 -17.57
N GLY A 29 2.84 -19.36 -18.20
CA GLY A 29 3.48 -20.66 -17.96
C GLY A 29 4.86 -20.84 -18.62
N GLU A 30 5.26 -19.96 -19.54
CA GLU A 30 6.59 -19.90 -20.17
C GLU A 30 7.49 -18.85 -19.50
N ALA A 31 6.89 -17.94 -18.71
CA ALA A 31 7.66 -17.09 -17.82
C ALA A 31 8.36 -18.06 -16.84
N SER A 32 9.69 -18.17 -16.93
CA SER A 32 10.51 -18.76 -15.88
C SER A 32 9.94 -18.27 -14.56
N GLU A 33 9.75 -19.17 -13.58
CA GLU A 33 9.23 -18.86 -12.25
C GLU A 33 9.71 -17.47 -11.87
N ILE A 34 8.79 -16.51 -11.72
CA ILE A 34 9.14 -15.16 -11.30
C ILE A 34 9.58 -15.34 -9.85
N ASN A 35 10.83 -15.76 -9.68
CA ASN A 35 11.43 -15.91 -8.37
C ASN A 35 11.64 -14.50 -7.82
N VAL A 36 10.62 -13.99 -7.14
CA VAL A 36 10.69 -12.69 -6.48
C VAL A 36 11.57 -12.87 -5.27
N GLU A 37 12.74 -12.25 -5.30
CA GLU A 37 13.61 -12.19 -4.12
C GLU A 37 12.82 -11.58 -2.96
N THR A 38 12.89 -12.21 -1.80
CA THR A 38 12.22 -11.75 -0.58
C THR A 38 13.24 -11.41 0.50
N MET A 39 12.81 -10.63 1.47
CA MET A 39 13.53 -10.30 2.69
C MET A 39 12.66 -10.64 3.89
N SER A 40 13.25 -11.00 5.01
CA SER A 40 12.50 -11.29 6.24
C SER A 40 11.81 -10.04 6.76
N SER A 41 10.59 -10.19 7.24
CA SER A 41 9.85 -9.17 7.99
C SER A 41 10.26 -9.09 9.46
N GLY A 42 11.11 -10.01 9.94
CA GLY A 42 11.39 -10.22 11.36
C GLY A 42 10.34 -11.08 12.08
N SER A 43 9.28 -11.48 11.38
CA SER A 43 8.23 -12.37 11.92
C SER A 43 8.10 -13.63 11.08
N ILE A 44 8.48 -14.78 11.66
CA ILE A 44 8.40 -16.08 10.98
C ILE A 44 6.97 -16.37 10.49
N GLY A 45 5.95 -16.06 11.30
CA GLY A 45 4.56 -16.29 10.94
C GLY A 45 4.12 -15.45 9.74
N LEU A 46 4.54 -14.19 9.69
CA LEU A 46 4.24 -13.30 8.56
C LEU A 46 5.00 -13.73 7.30
N ASP A 47 6.28 -14.08 7.42
CA ASP A 47 7.09 -14.54 6.30
C ASP A 47 6.51 -15.81 5.67
N MET A 48 6.05 -16.76 6.49
CA MET A 48 5.36 -17.98 6.02
C MET A 48 4.03 -17.64 5.31
N ALA A 49 3.25 -16.73 5.87
CA ALA A 49 1.96 -16.32 5.28
C ALA A 49 2.14 -15.60 3.94
N LEU A 50 3.25 -14.87 3.76
CA LEU A 50 3.61 -14.17 2.52
C LEU A 50 4.34 -15.09 1.50
N GLY A 51 4.62 -16.34 1.85
CA GLY A 51 5.31 -17.27 0.95
C GLY A 51 6.82 -17.06 0.88
N GLY A 52 7.45 -16.51 1.93
CA GLY A 52 8.90 -16.36 2.03
C GLY A 52 9.37 -14.99 2.50
N GLY A 53 8.46 -14.09 2.84
CA GLY A 53 8.78 -12.76 3.35
C GLY A 53 8.35 -11.61 2.44
N ILE A 54 8.90 -10.45 2.69
CA ILE A 54 8.56 -9.20 2.00
C ILE A 54 9.25 -9.16 0.62
N PRO A 55 8.53 -8.87 -0.48
CA PRO A 55 9.13 -8.87 -1.81
C PRO A 55 10.08 -7.69 -2.02
N ARG A 56 11.26 -7.95 -2.59
CA ARG A 56 12.21 -6.91 -3.01
C ARG A 56 11.73 -6.18 -4.27
N GLY A 57 12.08 -4.91 -4.37
CA GLY A 57 11.76 -4.09 -5.53
C GLY A 57 10.26 -3.83 -5.71
N ARG A 58 9.53 -3.72 -4.61
CA ARG A 58 8.08 -3.48 -4.59
C ARG A 58 7.71 -2.34 -3.66
N ILE A 59 6.54 -1.78 -3.94
CA ILE A 59 5.85 -0.86 -3.04
C ILE A 59 4.95 -1.71 -2.14
N ILE A 60 5.08 -1.49 -0.83
CA ILE A 60 4.37 -2.23 0.21
C ILE A 60 3.60 -1.23 1.04
N GLU A 61 2.37 -1.54 1.38
CA GLU A 61 1.58 -0.76 2.32
C GLU A 61 1.31 -1.59 3.57
N ILE A 62 1.60 -1.01 4.74
CA ILE A 62 1.22 -1.54 6.04
C ILE A 62 0.16 -0.61 6.61
N TYR A 63 -1.07 -1.08 6.75
CA TYR A 63 -2.16 -0.26 7.24
C TYR A 63 -2.86 -0.90 8.43
N GLY A 64 -3.48 -0.07 9.26
CA GLY A 64 -4.21 -0.52 10.45
C GLY A 64 -4.52 0.62 11.40
N PRO A 65 -5.26 0.35 12.49
CA PRO A 65 -5.55 1.34 13.52
C PRO A 65 -4.28 1.84 14.22
N GLU A 66 -4.40 2.92 14.95
CA GLU A 66 -3.31 3.43 15.79
C GLU A 66 -2.87 2.37 16.80
N SER A 67 -1.60 2.42 17.21
CA SER A 67 -1.00 1.50 18.20
C SER A 67 -1.09 0.01 17.85
N SER A 68 -1.31 -0.34 16.56
CA SER A 68 -1.39 -1.74 16.11
C SER A 68 -0.02 -2.37 15.77
N GLY A 69 1.08 -1.68 16.03
CA GLY A 69 2.44 -2.19 15.81
C GLY A 69 2.98 -2.01 14.38
N LYS A 70 2.41 -1.14 13.57
CA LYS A 70 2.87 -0.88 12.18
C LYS A 70 4.32 -0.42 12.13
N THR A 71 4.66 0.63 12.89
CA THR A 71 6.04 1.13 13.01
C THR A 71 6.97 0.08 13.59
N THR A 72 6.52 -0.69 14.58
CA THR A 72 7.28 -1.81 15.17
C THR A 72 7.65 -2.85 14.11
N LEU A 73 6.69 -3.26 13.28
CA LEU A 73 6.94 -4.19 12.17
C LEU A 73 7.94 -3.62 11.17
N ALA A 74 7.79 -2.36 10.79
CA ALA A 74 8.72 -1.71 9.87
C ALA A 74 10.15 -1.62 10.43
N LEU A 75 10.30 -1.35 11.74
CA LEU A 75 11.61 -1.36 12.41
C LEU A 75 12.23 -2.76 12.45
N HIS A 76 11.45 -3.83 12.64
CA HIS A 76 11.96 -5.20 12.51
C HIS A 76 12.45 -5.49 11.10
N MET A 77 11.73 -5.03 10.07
CA MET A 77 12.17 -5.18 8.68
C MET A 77 13.51 -4.45 8.44
N ILE A 78 13.68 -3.24 8.99
CA ILE A 78 14.94 -2.50 8.93
C ILE A 78 16.06 -3.30 9.60
N ALA A 79 15.83 -3.79 10.82
CA ALA A 79 16.81 -4.57 11.55
C ALA A 79 17.25 -5.82 10.79
N GLU A 80 16.32 -6.54 10.16
CA GLU A 80 16.64 -7.72 9.35
C GLU A 80 17.43 -7.36 8.08
N ILE A 81 17.13 -6.24 7.44
CA ILE A 81 17.91 -5.75 6.29
C ILE A 81 19.34 -5.42 6.71
N GLN A 82 19.53 -4.65 7.79
CA GLN A 82 20.85 -4.27 8.28
C GLN A 82 21.66 -5.46 8.73
N LYS A 83 21.05 -6.43 9.41
CA LYS A 83 21.67 -7.69 9.85
C LYS A 83 22.23 -8.51 8.66
N ASN A 84 21.60 -8.40 7.50
CA ASN A 84 22.04 -9.03 6.26
C ASN A 84 23.00 -8.14 5.42
N GLY A 85 23.50 -7.05 5.99
CA GLY A 85 24.43 -6.12 5.34
C GLY A 85 23.79 -5.13 4.38
N GLY A 86 22.45 -5.04 4.36
CA GLY A 86 21.72 -4.06 3.55
C GLY A 86 21.62 -2.69 4.22
N ILE A 87 21.24 -1.69 3.44
CA ILE A 87 21.12 -0.30 3.86
C ILE A 87 19.64 0.10 3.87
N ALA A 88 19.20 0.76 4.95
CA ALA A 88 17.84 1.23 5.11
C ALA A 88 17.74 2.73 5.33
N GLY A 89 16.64 3.31 4.86
CA GLY A 89 16.24 4.69 5.12
C GLY A 89 14.89 4.76 5.81
N PHE A 90 14.68 5.79 6.60
CA PHE A 90 13.44 6.06 7.31
C PHE A 90 13.01 7.52 7.10
N ILE A 91 11.85 7.72 6.52
CA ILE A 91 11.23 9.04 6.36
C ILE A 91 10.21 9.19 7.48
N ASP A 92 10.59 9.94 8.50
CA ASP A 92 9.81 10.21 9.72
C ASP A 92 8.96 11.47 9.53
N ALA A 93 7.82 11.34 8.88
CA ALA A 93 6.90 12.45 8.65
C ALA A 93 6.05 12.80 9.89
N GLU A 94 5.99 11.92 10.89
CA GLU A 94 5.30 12.16 12.16
C GLU A 94 6.24 12.75 13.23
N HIS A 95 7.56 12.78 12.99
CA HIS A 95 8.58 13.17 13.96
C HIS A 95 8.50 12.39 15.29
N ALA A 96 8.17 11.11 15.20
CA ALA A 96 7.83 10.27 16.36
C ALA A 96 8.75 9.06 16.54
N LEU A 97 9.81 8.91 15.73
CA LEU A 97 10.75 7.81 15.87
C LEU A 97 11.55 7.92 17.17
N ASP A 98 11.41 6.90 18.04
CA ASP A 98 12.23 6.76 19.25
C ASP A 98 13.49 5.93 18.93
N PRO A 99 14.70 6.55 18.98
CA PRO A 99 15.94 5.84 18.71
C PRO A 99 16.24 4.72 19.73
N ILE A 100 15.82 4.90 20.99
CA ILE A 100 16.05 3.91 22.03
C ILE A 100 15.19 2.67 21.76
N TYR A 101 13.93 2.87 21.38
CA TYR A 101 13.03 1.81 21.00
C TYR A 101 13.53 1.08 19.75
N ALA A 102 13.93 1.81 18.71
CA ALA A 102 14.50 1.23 17.49
C ALA A 102 15.73 0.36 17.79
N LYS A 103 16.66 0.85 18.63
CA LYS A 103 17.82 0.09 19.08
C LYS A 103 17.45 -1.19 19.84
N ASN A 104 16.44 -1.13 20.70
CA ASN A 104 15.96 -2.30 21.46
C ASN A 104 15.34 -3.38 20.57
N ILE A 105 14.74 -2.99 19.43
CA ILE A 105 14.25 -3.91 18.40
C ILE A 105 15.40 -4.58 17.63
N GLY A 106 16.59 -3.97 17.63
CA GLY A 106 17.78 -4.47 16.94
C GLY A 106 18.19 -3.64 15.73
N VAL A 107 17.61 -2.45 15.56
CA VAL A 107 18.05 -1.51 14.50
C VAL A 107 19.42 -0.95 14.85
N ASP A 108 20.34 -1.00 13.92
CA ASP A 108 21.61 -0.26 13.97
C ASP A 108 21.31 1.21 13.64
N ILE A 109 21.13 2.00 14.70
CA ILE A 109 20.76 3.43 14.60
C ILE A 109 21.89 4.29 14.02
N ASP A 110 23.14 3.86 14.15
CA ASP A 110 24.30 4.60 13.64
C ASP A 110 24.42 4.47 12.11
N ASN A 111 23.80 3.44 11.53
CA ASN A 111 23.76 3.15 10.10
C ASN A 111 22.36 3.27 9.49
N LEU A 112 21.39 3.86 10.20
CA LEU A 112 20.06 4.17 9.67
C LEU A 112 20.01 5.60 9.15
N TYR A 113 19.70 5.78 7.87
CA TYR A 113 19.49 7.10 7.28
C TYR A 113 18.08 7.59 7.60
N ILE A 114 17.96 8.68 8.36
CA ILE A 114 16.67 9.28 8.71
C ILE A 114 16.50 10.63 8.01
N SER A 115 15.26 10.92 7.60
CA SER A 115 14.84 12.24 7.11
C SER A 115 13.52 12.62 7.76
N GLN A 116 13.41 13.91 8.14
CA GLN A 116 12.21 14.50 8.73
C GLN A 116 11.77 15.68 7.86
N PRO A 117 10.98 15.39 6.81
CA PRO A 117 10.57 16.39 5.83
C PRO A 117 9.47 17.29 6.35
N ASP A 118 9.43 18.55 5.85
CA ASP A 118 8.42 19.53 6.23
C ASP A 118 7.09 19.34 5.47
N CYS A 119 7.10 18.69 4.29
CA CYS A 119 5.91 18.46 3.47
C CYS A 119 5.98 17.14 2.71
N GLY A 120 4.81 16.70 2.20
CA GLY A 120 4.68 15.43 1.48
C GLY A 120 5.50 15.37 0.20
N GLU A 121 5.60 16.46 -0.56
CA GLU A 121 6.42 16.55 -1.77
C GLU A 121 7.89 16.30 -1.45
N GLN A 122 8.42 16.98 -0.43
CA GLN A 122 9.81 16.82 0.01
C GLN A 122 10.09 15.38 0.46
N ALA A 123 9.19 14.78 1.26
CA ALA A 123 9.30 13.39 1.69
C ALA A 123 9.45 12.42 0.52
N LEU A 124 8.58 12.56 -0.48
CA LEU A 124 8.53 11.67 -1.64
C LEU A 124 9.70 11.90 -2.61
N GLU A 125 10.19 13.14 -2.75
CA GLU A 125 11.39 13.47 -3.55
C GLU A 125 12.66 12.92 -2.89
N ILE A 126 12.79 13.02 -1.56
CA ILE A 126 13.89 12.44 -0.82
C ILE A 126 13.87 10.91 -0.98
N ALA A 127 12.72 10.27 -0.79
CA ALA A 127 12.57 8.83 -0.98
C ALA A 127 12.95 8.42 -2.41
N GLU A 128 12.44 9.13 -3.44
CA GLU A 128 12.79 8.86 -4.84
C GLU A 128 14.30 8.97 -5.08
N THR A 129 14.94 10.01 -4.54
CA THR A 129 16.39 10.25 -4.71
C THR A 129 17.20 9.13 -4.06
N MET A 130 16.83 8.72 -2.84
CA MET A 130 17.49 7.61 -2.14
C MET A 130 17.33 6.30 -2.92
N ILE A 131 16.15 5.98 -3.45
CA ILE A 131 15.91 4.79 -4.26
C ILE A 131 16.75 4.82 -5.55
N ARG A 132 16.80 5.96 -6.23
CA ARG A 132 17.56 6.14 -7.49
C ARG A 132 19.06 5.96 -7.30
N SER A 133 19.60 6.17 -6.11
CA SER A 133 21.02 5.93 -5.82
C SER A 133 21.42 4.46 -6.06
N GLY A 134 20.47 3.53 -5.94
CA GLY A 134 20.70 2.08 -6.05
C GLY A 134 21.48 1.50 -4.87
N ALA A 135 21.75 2.29 -3.83
CA ALA A 135 22.49 1.87 -2.64
C ALA A 135 21.58 1.45 -1.48
N ILE A 136 20.30 1.80 -1.52
CA ILE A 136 19.32 1.52 -0.45
C ILE A 136 18.50 0.29 -0.80
N ASP A 137 18.35 -0.63 0.14
CA ASP A 137 17.55 -1.85 0.00
C ASP A 137 16.10 -1.65 0.46
N LEU A 138 15.89 -0.85 1.49
CA LEU A 138 14.59 -0.59 2.09
C LEU A 138 14.42 0.87 2.48
N ILE A 139 13.28 1.46 2.13
CA ILE A 139 12.84 2.76 2.67
C ILE A 139 11.50 2.57 3.37
N VAL A 140 11.37 3.13 4.56
CA VAL A 140 10.11 3.23 5.29
C VAL A 140 9.64 4.68 5.29
N VAL A 141 8.36 4.91 5.04
CA VAL A 141 7.69 6.22 5.15
C VAL A 141 6.63 6.13 6.24
N ASP A 142 6.83 6.80 7.35
CA ASP A 142 5.93 6.79 8.50
C ASP A 142 5.46 8.21 8.84
N SER A 143 4.22 8.56 8.60
CA SER A 143 3.18 7.80 7.91
C SER A 143 2.62 8.60 6.72
N VAL A 144 1.90 7.89 5.83
CA VAL A 144 1.19 8.54 4.69
C VAL A 144 0.23 9.62 5.19
N ALA A 145 -0.40 9.41 6.36
CA ALA A 145 -1.33 10.37 6.95
C ALA A 145 -0.68 11.73 7.28
N ALA A 146 0.62 11.74 7.56
CA ALA A 146 1.39 12.94 7.89
C ALA A 146 2.02 13.63 6.65
N LEU A 147 1.89 13.04 5.46
CA LEU A 147 2.36 13.65 4.22
C LEU A 147 1.41 14.77 3.76
N VAL A 148 1.53 15.92 4.41
CA VAL A 148 0.72 17.11 4.08
C VAL A 148 1.27 17.74 2.80
N PRO A 149 0.44 17.97 1.75
CA PRO A 149 0.86 18.70 0.56
C PRO A 149 1.30 20.13 0.89
N LYS A 150 2.35 20.61 0.20
CA LYS A 150 2.86 21.96 0.41
C LYS A 150 1.77 23.03 0.22
N ALA A 151 0.91 22.87 -0.78
CA ALA A 151 -0.19 23.80 -1.04
C ALA A 151 -1.21 23.87 0.13
N GLU A 152 -1.31 22.82 0.93
CA GLU A 152 -2.14 22.80 2.14
C GLU A 152 -1.44 23.50 3.30
N LEU A 153 -0.11 23.39 3.39
CA LEU A 153 0.70 24.09 4.41
C LEU A 153 0.78 25.60 4.16
N ASP A 154 0.83 26.01 2.89
CA ASP A 154 0.90 27.41 2.48
C ASP A 154 -0.49 28.11 2.48
N GLY A 155 -1.59 27.36 2.65
CA GLY A 155 -2.97 27.86 2.71
C GLY A 155 -3.39 28.37 4.07
N ASP A 156 -4.52 29.09 4.09
CA ASP A 156 -5.08 29.62 5.35
C ASP A 156 -5.84 28.52 6.11
N MET A 157 -5.90 28.68 7.45
CA MET A 157 -6.67 27.77 8.32
C MET A 157 -8.16 27.80 7.94
N GLY A 158 -8.67 26.67 7.46
CA GLY A 158 -10.07 26.52 7.05
C GLY A 158 -10.28 26.39 5.53
N ASP A 159 -9.23 26.55 4.75
CA ASP A 159 -9.27 26.29 3.31
C ASP A 159 -9.57 24.83 3.00
N SER A 160 -10.37 24.60 1.96
CA SER A 160 -10.73 23.24 1.54
C SER A 160 -9.70 22.69 0.56
N HIS A 161 -8.87 21.76 1.01
CA HIS A 161 -7.85 21.11 0.21
C HIS A 161 -8.20 19.66 -0.16
N VAL A 162 -9.47 19.41 -0.49
CA VAL A 162 -9.99 18.06 -0.76
C VAL A 162 -9.20 17.36 -1.86
N GLY A 163 -8.63 16.20 -1.52
CA GLY A 163 -8.00 15.30 -2.49
C GLY A 163 -6.56 15.64 -2.89
N LEU A 164 -5.94 16.69 -2.38
CA LEU A 164 -4.55 17.03 -2.71
C LEU A 164 -3.58 15.91 -2.31
N GLN A 165 -3.69 15.37 -1.10
CA GLN A 165 -2.87 14.27 -0.62
C GLN A 165 -3.04 13.01 -1.49
N ALA A 166 -4.27 12.65 -1.85
CA ALA A 166 -4.53 11.50 -2.71
C ALA A 166 -3.92 11.69 -4.12
N ARG A 167 -3.97 12.90 -4.65
CA ARG A 167 -3.35 13.26 -5.93
C ARG A 167 -1.84 13.17 -5.87
N LEU A 168 -1.23 13.70 -4.80
CA LEU A 168 0.21 13.64 -4.54
C LEU A 168 0.67 12.17 -4.48
N MET A 169 0.03 11.34 -3.66
CA MET A 169 0.34 9.92 -3.54
C MET A 169 0.17 9.17 -4.86
N SER A 170 -0.91 9.41 -5.58
CA SER A 170 -1.15 8.78 -6.89
C SER A 170 -0.05 9.12 -7.91
N GLN A 171 0.44 10.34 -7.90
CA GLN A 171 1.54 10.78 -8.77
C GLN A 171 2.87 10.13 -8.34
N ALA A 172 3.17 10.13 -7.05
CA ALA A 172 4.40 9.55 -6.51
C ALA A 172 4.47 8.04 -6.75
N LEU A 173 3.40 7.29 -6.47
CA LEU A 173 3.36 5.85 -6.67
C LEU A 173 3.60 5.46 -8.13
N ARG A 174 3.07 6.22 -9.10
CA ARG A 174 3.36 5.98 -10.53
C ARG A 174 4.83 6.15 -10.88
N LYS A 175 5.51 7.14 -10.28
CA LYS A 175 6.95 7.35 -10.49
C LYS A 175 7.78 6.28 -9.79
N LEU A 176 7.45 5.99 -8.53
CA LEU A 176 8.22 5.07 -7.69
C LEU A 176 8.15 3.62 -8.16
N THR A 177 7.01 3.16 -8.69
CA THR A 177 6.83 1.77 -9.14
C THR A 177 7.91 1.32 -10.11
N ALA A 178 8.24 2.13 -11.10
CA ALA A 178 9.26 1.78 -12.09
C ALA A 178 10.68 1.82 -11.50
N VAL A 179 10.93 2.76 -10.58
CA VAL A 179 12.26 2.97 -9.98
C VAL A 179 12.58 1.85 -8.99
N VAL A 180 11.65 1.51 -8.08
CA VAL A 180 11.84 0.43 -7.08
C VAL A 180 12.08 -0.92 -7.76
N ALA A 181 11.33 -1.22 -8.83
CA ALA A 181 11.50 -2.47 -9.58
C ALA A 181 12.90 -2.56 -10.23
N LYS A 182 13.42 -1.43 -10.72
CA LYS A 182 14.73 -1.37 -11.39
C LYS A 182 15.90 -1.45 -10.41
N THR A 183 15.78 -0.79 -9.26
CA THR A 183 16.85 -0.74 -8.24
C THR A 183 16.80 -1.91 -7.26
N LYS A 184 15.72 -2.70 -7.28
CA LYS A 184 15.39 -3.75 -6.27
C LYS A 184 15.25 -3.21 -4.84
N CYS A 185 15.17 -1.90 -4.66
CA CYS A 185 14.84 -1.26 -3.40
C CYS A 185 13.36 -1.44 -3.12
N SER A 186 12.99 -1.81 -1.91
CA SER A 186 11.58 -1.83 -1.49
C SER A 186 11.22 -0.57 -0.74
N ILE A 187 9.99 -0.08 -0.92
CA ILE A 187 9.49 1.05 -0.14
C ILE A 187 8.23 0.61 0.61
N VAL A 188 8.22 0.87 1.91
CA VAL A 188 7.10 0.57 2.81
C VAL A 188 6.43 1.87 3.20
N PHE A 189 5.16 2.00 2.90
CA PHE A 189 4.31 3.08 3.37
C PHE A 189 3.49 2.60 4.57
N ILE A 190 3.61 3.28 5.69
CA ILE A 190 2.74 3.07 6.85
C ILE A 190 1.53 3.97 6.69
N ASN A 191 0.32 3.39 6.78
CA ASN A 191 -0.92 4.12 6.64
C ASN A 191 -1.84 3.90 7.84
N GLN A 192 -2.57 4.94 8.22
CA GLN A 192 -3.54 4.89 9.30
C GLN A 192 -4.93 4.68 8.72
N LEU A 193 -5.68 3.74 9.29
CA LEU A 193 -7.10 3.62 9.00
C LEU A 193 -7.84 4.72 9.77
N ARG A 194 -8.38 5.69 9.04
CA ARG A 194 -9.32 6.65 9.62
C ARG A 194 -10.72 6.08 9.51
N GLU A 195 -11.29 5.67 10.62
CA GLU A 195 -12.72 5.39 10.68
C GLU A 195 -13.46 6.72 10.48
N LYS A 196 -14.16 6.85 9.35
CA LYS A 196 -15.11 7.96 9.20
C LYS A 196 -16.26 7.69 10.14
N VAL A 197 -16.30 8.43 11.24
CA VAL A 197 -17.44 8.46 12.15
C VAL A 197 -18.69 8.81 11.33
N GLY A 198 -19.64 7.89 11.22
CA GLY A 198 -20.88 8.05 10.47
C GLY A 198 -20.98 7.34 9.12
N VAL A 199 -19.91 6.69 8.62
CA VAL A 199 -20.02 5.79 7.46
C VAL A 199 -20.13 4.36 7.97
N MET A 200 -21.34 3.92 8.26
CA MET A 200 -21.64 2.53 8.69
C MET A 200 -21.51 1.50 7.57
N PHE A 201 -21.14 1.91 6.37
CA PHE A 201 -20.96 1.02 5.23
C PHE A 201 -19.67 1.40 4.51
N GLY A 202 -18.75 0.45 4.36
CA GLY A 202 -17.67 0.54 3.40
C GLY A 202 -18.23 0.91 2.02
N CYS A 203 -17.39 1.33 1.07
CA CYS A 203 -17.80 1.81 -0.25
C CYS A 203 -18.64 0.78 -1.02
N LEU A 204 -19.92 0.67 -0.68
CA LEU A 204 -20.89 -0.09 -1.45
C LEU A 204 -21.30 0.76 -2.66
N HIS A 205 -21.23 0.17 -3.84
CA HIS A 205 -21.74 0.80 -5.06
C HIS A 205 -23.25 1.08 -4.90
N GLY A 206 -23.73 2.24 -5.35
CA GLY A 206 -25.15 2.64 -5.18
C GLY A 206 -26.19 1.62 -5.69
N ASN A 207 -25.80 0.69 -6.56
CA ASN A 207 -26.65 -0.39 -7.04
C ASN A 207 -26.49 -1.71 -6.23
N THR A 208 -25.68 -1.74 -5.16
CA THR A 208 -25.57 -2.91 -4.29
C THR A 208 -26.93 -3.20 -3.66
N ILE A 209 -27.41 -4.42 -3.82
CA ILE A 209 -28.70 -4.84 -3.29
C ILE A 209 -28.57 -5.16 -1.81
N ILE A 210 -29.37 -4.49 -0.99
CA ILE A 210 -29.43 -4.71 0.46
C ILE A 210 -30.73 -5.47 0.78
N PRO A 211 -30.62 -6.73 1.26
CA PRO A 211 -31.78 -7.48 1.75
C PRO A 211 -32.22 -6.97 3.11
N LEU A 212 -33.50 -6.68 3.26
CA LEU A 212 -34.11 -6.32 4.54
C LEU A 212 -34.62 -7.56 5.27
N THR A 213 -34.76 -7.47 6.58
CA THR A 213 -35.22 -8.59 7.42
C THR A 213 -36.67 -9.02 7.15
N ASP A 214 -37.46 -8.21 6.46
CA ASP A 214 -38.84 -8.46 6.06
C ASP A 214 -38.96 -9.12 4.66
N GLY A 215 -37.83 -9.49 4.06
CA GLY A 215 -37.76 -10.16 2.76
C GLY A 215 -37.74 -9.23 1.55
N ARG A 216 -37.88 -7.91 1.74
CA ARG A 216 -37.65 -6.94 0.67
C ARG A 216 -36.16 -6.77 0.39
N ALA A 217 -35.81 -6.37 -0.83
CA ALA A 217 -34.43 -6.06 -1.18
C ALA A 217 -34.39 -4.88 -2.16
N PHE A 218 -33.52 -3.91 -1.90
CA PHE A 218 -33.41 -2.70 -2.69
C PHE A 218 -31.94 -2.31 -2.94
N PRO A 219 -31.64 -1.63 -4.07
CA PRO A 219 -30.38 -0.95 -4.22
C PRO A 219 -30.15 0.07 -3.09
N ILE A 220 -28.94 0.14 -2.54
CA ILE A 220 -28.64 1.06 -1.42
C ILE A 220 -28.97 2.52 -1.77
N ARG A 221 -28.74 2.94 -3.02
CA ARG A 221 -29.14 4.26 -3.53
C ARG A 221 -30.63 4.51 -3.30
N LYS A 222 -31.49 3.54 -3.67
CA LYS A 222 -32.92 3.67 -3.51
C LYS A 222 -33.36 3.72 -2.05
N ILE A 223 -32.68 2.98 -1.17
CA ILE A 223 -32.94 3.03 0.28
C ILE A 223 -32.70 4.45 0.81
N VAL A 224 -31.62 5.09 0.35
CA VAL A 224 -31.24 6.44 0.79
C VAL A 224 -32.13 7.52 0.18
N GLU A 225 -32.37 7.49 -1.14
CA GLU A 225 -33.15 8.48 -1.87
C GLU A 225 -34.63 8.47 -1.45
N ASP A 226 -35.23 7.29 -1.32
CA ASP A 226 -36.64 7.12 -0.96
C ASP A 226 -36.87 7.03 0.57
N GLN A 227 -35.81 7.16 1.38
CA GLN A 227 -35.82 7.02 2.85
C GLN A 227 -36.56 5.76 3.32
N ILE A 228 -36.30 4.62 2.67
CA ILE A 228 -37.00 3.35 2.93
C ILE A 228 -36.65 2.89 4.36
N GLN A 229 -37.67 2.77 5.19
CA GLN A 229 -37.54 2.23 6.55
C GLN A 229 -37.47 0.70 6.52
N GLY A 230 -36.53 0.14 7.28
CA GLY A 230 -36.33 -1.30 7.36
C GLY A 230 -35.15 -1.66 8.26
N SER A 231 -35.02 -2.94 8.57
CA SER A 231 -33.91 -3.45 9.36
C SER A 231 -33.11 -4.44 8.53
N VAL A 232 -31.83 -4.57 8.83
CA VAL A 232 -30.89 -5.52 8.21
C VAL A 232 -30.35 -6.50 9.25
N TRP A 233 -29.90 -7.66 8.80
CA TRP A 233 -29.17 -8.57 9.65
C TRP A 233 -27.70 -8.09 9.77
N SER A 234 -27.25 -7.86 10.99
CA SER A 234 -25.89 -7.47 11.32
C SER A 234 -25.27 -8.50 12.25
N TYR A 235 -24.02 -8.88 12.00
CA TYR A 235 -23.28 -9.75 12.92
C TYR A 235 -22.81 -8.92 14.12
N ASN A 236 -23.10 -9.41 15.30
CA ASN A 236 -22.61 -8.82 16.56
C ASN A 236 -21.40 -9.61 17.04
N GLU A 237 -20.23 -8.98 17.04
CA GLU A 237 -18.97 -9.61 17.43
C GLU A 237 -18.92 -9.99 18.93
N THR A 238 -19.68 -9.27 19.77
CA THR A 238 -19.71 -9.55 21.22
C THR A 238 -20.58 -10.76 21.55
N SER A 239 -21.75 -10.86 20.91
CA SER A 239 -22.68 -11.98 21.12
C SER A 239 -22.41 -13.17 20.19
N HIS A 240 -21.54 -13.02 19.20
CA HIS A 240 -21.27 -13.98 18.13
C HIS A 240 -22.54 -14.46 17.39
N ASN A 241 -23.54 -13.60 17.27
CA ASN A 241 -24.81 -13.91 16.61
C ASN A 241 -25.21 -12.81 15.61
N PHE A 242 -26.10 -13.17 14.67
CA PHE A 242 -26.74 -12.19 13.80
C PHE A 242 -27.91 -11.54 14.55
N GLU A 243 -27.95 -10.24 14.56
CA GLU A 243 -28.97 -9.41 15.20
C GLU A 243 -29.66 -8.54 14.17
N LYS A 244 -30.93 -8.26 14.42
CA LYS A 244 -31.70 -7.30 13.62
C LYS A 244 -31.35 -5.88 14.03
N LYS A 245 -30.88 -5.07 13.10
CA LYS A 245 -30.59 -3.63 13.29
C LYS A 245 -31.40 -2.76 12.37
#